data_6d32dcff3fab9f131216e6b41b3dbbc3
#
_entry.id   6d32dcff3fab9f131216e6b41b3dbbc3
#
_cell.length_a   1.000
_cell.length_b   1.000
_cell.length_c   1.000
_cell.angle_alpha   90.00
_cell.angle_beta   90.00
_cell.angle_gamma   90.00
#
_symmetry.space_group_name_H-M   'P 1'
#
loop_
_entity.id
_entity.type
_entity.pdbx_description
1 polymer ?
#
loop_
_entity_poly.entity_id
_entity_poly.type
_entity_poly.pdbx_seq_one_letter_code
_entity_poly.pdbx_strand_id
1 'polypeptide(L)'
;MLFRSTLLYNPCAPGTRFGVMADQLPEHLPQDIKGFHCHCHCESGSDVFERTLQHIEQKFARWFTQLEWINFGGGHLVTRKDYDIERLVRLMQGFHERYPHLKVIFEPGSAFAWQTGPLVASVVDIVENKGIRTAILDVSFTCHMPDCLEMPYMPEVRGAEQIEEAAHLSPLTSHLYRLGGNSCLSGDFMGMWSFDHELQVGEEIVFEDMIHYTTVKTNTFNGISHPSIGMLHSNGQLEILRQFTYEDYRDRMD
;
A
#
# COMPACT_ATOMS: atom_id res chain seq x y z
N MET A 1 24.36 5.70 -1.18
CA MET A 1 22.93 5.91 -0.88
C MET A 1 22.16 5.77 -2.19
N LEU A 2 21.61 4.59 -2.49
CA LEU A 2 21.19 4.23 -3.84
C LEU A 2 19.75 3.68 -3.90
N PHE A 3 19.00 3.73 -2.80
CA PHE A 3 17.63 3.28 -2.76
C PHE A 3 16.70 4.48 -2.76
N ARG A 4 15.93 4.65 -3.83
CA ARG A 4 14.90 5.69 -3.93
C ARG A 4 13.54 5.23 -3.38
N SER A 5 13.49 4.48 -2.30
CA SER A 5 12.28 4.47 -1.49
C SER A 5 12.26 5.75 -0.66
N THR A 6 11.11 6.35 -0.48
CA THR A 6 10.94 7.42 0.50
C THR A 6 11.51 6.92 1.84
N LEU A 7 12.15 7.78 2.62
CA LEU A 7 12.76 7.39 3.91
C LEU A 7 11.77 6.64 4.81
N LEU A 8 10.50 7.00 4.74
CA LEU A 8 9.42 6.38 5.49
C LEU A 8 9.24 4.89 5.16
N TYR A 9 9.45 4.50 3.91
CA TYR A 9 9.28 3.11 3.43
C TYR A 9 10.58 2.31 3.37
N ASN A 10 11.71 2.92 3.78
CA ASN A 10 13.00 2.27 3.71
C ASN A 10 13.32 1.48 4.99
N PRO A 11 13.17 0.14 5.01
CA PRO A 11 13.46 -0.67 6.19
C PRO A 11 14.96 -0.72 6.52
N CYS A 12 15.82 -0.24 5.63
CA CYS A 12 17.27 -0.20 5.78
C CYS A 12 17.80 1.22 6.09
N ALA A 13 16.94 2.16 6.47
CA ALA A 13 17.35 3.52 6.81
C ALA A 13 18.25 3.55 8.06
N PRO A 14 19.16 4.52 8.19
CA PRO A 14 19.91 4.72 9.42
C PRO A 14 18.97 4.88 10.63
N GLY A 15 19.26 4.19 11.73
CA GLY A 15 18.42 4.18 12.94
C GLY A 15 17.25 3.21 12.88
N THR A 16 17.12 2.40 11.83
CA THR A 16 16.11 1.34 11.77
C THR A 16 16.26 0.36 12.92
N ARG A 17 15.14 -0.19 13.40
CA ARG A 17 15.12 -1.30 14.38
C ARG A 17 15.25 -2.68 13.73
N PHE A 18 15.32 -2.74 12.41
CA PHE A 18 15.34 -3.98 11.64
C PHE A 18 16.74 -4.35 11.20
N GLY A 19 17.01 -5.67 11.20
CA GLY A 19 18.19 -6.28 10.61
C GLY A 19 19.46 -6.13 11.44
N VAL A 20 20.51 -6.76 10.93
CA VAL A 20 21.86 -6.76 11.49
C VAL A 20 22.83 -6.31 10.39
N MET A 21 23.80 -5.49 10.75
CA MET A 21 24.83 -5.04 9.82
C MET A 21 25.85 -6.16 9.57
N ALA A 22 26.40 -6.22 8.36
CA ALA A 22 27.36 -7.27 7.99
C ALA A 22 28.63 -7.30 8.86
N ASP A 23 29.05 -6.16 9.40
CA ASP A 23 30.18 -6.04 10.30
C ASP A 23 29.88 -6.50 11.75
N GLN A 24 28.61 -6.67 12.07
CA GLN A 24 28.15 -7.19 13.37
C GLN A 24 27.93 -8.70 13.36
N LEU A 25 27.99 -9.35 12.19
CA LEU A 25 27.83 -10.79 12.08
C LEU A 25 29.15 -11.51 12.39
N PRO A 26 29.13 -12.61 13.17
CA PRO A 26 30.31 -13.43 13.41
C PRO A 26 30.75 -14.14 12.12
N GLU A 27 32.02 -14.52 12.05
CA GLU A 27 32.56 -15.27 10.91
C GLU A 27 31.84 -16.61 10.72
N HIS A 28 31.55 -17.29 11.81
CA HIS A 28 30.75 -18.52 11.85
C HIS A 28 29.38 -18.21 12.48
N LEU A 29 28.34 -18.44 11.71
CA LEU A 29 26.97 -18.27 12.22
C LEU A 29 26.63 -19.33 13.26
N PRO A 30 25.79 -18.99 14.26
CA PRO A 30 25.19 -20.00 15.14
C PRO A 30 24.51 -21.11 14.33
N GLN A 31 24.60 -22.36 14.79
CA GLN A 31 24.09 -23.54 14.05
C GLN A 31 22.59 -23.47 13.75
N ASP A 32 21.83 -22.72 14.54
CA ASP A 32 20.39 -22.55 14.38
C ASP A 32 20.04 -21.52 13.28
N ILE A 33 21.00 -20.73 12.81
CA ILE A 33 20.78 -19.79 11.71
C ILE A 33 20.93 -20.51 10.38
N LYS A 34 19.81 -20.77 9.71
CA LYS A 34 19.73 -21.52 8.45
C LYS A 34 19.55 -20.66 7.21
N GLY A 35 19.27 -19.40 7.37
CA GLY A 35 19.05 -18.50 6.23
C GLY A 35 19.13 -17.03 6.58
N PHE A 36 19.18 -16.23 5.55
CA PHE A 36 19.07 -14.77 5.65
C PHE A 36 17.76 -14.28 5.06
N HIS A 37 17.17 -13.28 5.72
CA HIS A 37 16.01 -12.54 5.25
C HIS A 37 16.41 -11.10 4.95
N CYS A 38 16.30 -10.70 3.70
CA CYS A 38 16.72 -9.39 3.17
C CYS A 38 15.51 -8.62 2.63
N HIS A 39 14.65 -8.10 3.51
CA HIS A 39 13.52 -7.27 3.10
C HIS A 39 13.96 -5.82 2.94
N CYS A 40 14.30 -5.41 1.72
CA CYS A 40 14.90 -4.10 1.42
C CYS A 40 14.04 -3.24 0.49
N HIS A 41 12.89 -3.72 0.05
CA HIS A 41 12.07 -3.09 -0.98
C HIS A 41 10.69 -2.69 -0.49
N CYS A 42 10.16 -1.64 -1.09
CA CYS A 42 8.76 -1.28 -1.05
C CYS A 42 8.39 -0.79 -2.46
N GLU A 43 7.46 -1.49 -3.13
CA GLU A 43 6.94 -1.18 -4.46
C GLU A 43 8.02 -0.94 -5.53
N SER A 44 9.06 -1.74 -5.51
CA SER A 44 10.24 -1.57 -6.35
C SER A 44 10.18 -2.42 -7.62
N GLY A 45 10.84 -1.93 -8.67
CA GLY A 45 11.07 -2.68 -9.90
C GLY A 45 12.27 -3.64 -9.82
N SER A 46 12.42 -4.51 -10.80
CA SER A 46 13.51 -5.47 -10.89
C SER A 46 14.89 -4.83 -11.09
N ASP A 47 14.96 -3.61 -11.62
CA ASP A 47 16.19 -2.83 -11.73
C ASP A 47 16.74 -2.42 -10.36
N VAL A 48 15.84 -2.08 -9.43
CA VAL A 48 16.21 -1.79 -8.04
C VAL A 48 16.66 -3.07 -7.34
N PHE A 49 15.96 -4.18 -7.58
CA PHE A 49 16.35 -5.48 -7.05
C PHE A 49 17.73 -5.92 -7.55
N GLU A 50 18.06 -5.72 -8.82
CA GLU A 50 19.38 -6.02 -9.38
C GLU A 50 20.51 -5.35 -8.59
N ARG A 51 20.37 -4.04 -8.32
CA ARG A 51 21.36 -3.30 -7.51
C ARG A 51 21.44 -3.82 -6.08
N THR A 52 20.29 -4.16 -5.50
CA THR A 52 20.22 -4.73 -4.14
C THR A 52 20.90 -6.08 -4.07
N LEU A 53 20.66 -6.96 -5.04
CA LEU A 53 21.26 -8.27 -5.12
C LEU A 53 22.79 -8.18 -5.19
N GLN A 54 23.33 -7.26 -6.00
CA GLN A 54 24.77 -7.01 -6.06
C GLN A 54 25.34 -6.62 -4.69
N HIS A 55 24.65 -5.75 -3.94
CA HIS A 55 25.08 -5.37 -2.60
C HIS A 55 24.95 -6.49 -1.58
N ILE A 56 23.93 -7.30 -1.69
CA ILE A 56 23.76 -8.49 -0.84
C ILE A 56 24.90 -9.47 -1.07
N GLU A 57 25.20 -9.80 -2.32
CA GLU A 57 26.32 -10.70 -2.65
C GLU A 57 27.66 -10.11 -2.18
N GLN A 58 27.91 -8.84 -2.46
CA GLN A 58 29.17 -8.18 -2.05
C GLN A 58 29.39 -8.22 -0.53
N LYS A 59 28.34 -8.05 0.26
CA LYS A 59 28.47 -7.91 1.71
C LYS A 59 28.26 -9.21 2.48
N PHE A 60 27.44 -10.13 1.97
CA PHE A 60 26.96 -11.28 2.72
C PHE A 60 27.32 -12.64 2.10
N ALA A 61 27.86 -12.71 0.86
CA ALA A 61 28.12 -13.98 0.19
C ALA A 61 29.10 -14.88 0.95
N ARG A 62 29.99 -14.33 1.79
CA ARG A 62 30.91 -15.11 2.63
C ARG A 62 30.22 -16.08 3.59
N TRP A 63 28.94 -15.83 3.92
CA TRP A 63 28.15 -16.73 4.78
C TRP A 63 27.24 -17.67 3.98
N PHE A 64 27.07 -17.49 2.68
CA PHE A 64 26.12 -18.25 1.89
C PHE A 64 26.40 -19.76 1.94
N THR A 65 27.64 -20.18 2.07
CA THR A 65 28.02 -21.59 2.24
C THR A 65 27.54 -22.20 3.56
N GLN A 66 27.14 -21.37 4.53
CA GLN A 66 26.64 -21.80 5.86
C GLN A 66 25.09 -21.82 5.89
N LEU A 67 24.42 -21.35 4.81
CA LEU A 67 22.99 -21.18 4.74
C LEU A 67 22.32 -22.25 3.88
N GLU A 68 21.06 -22.53 4.17
CA GLU A 68 20.18 -23.43 3.40
C GLU A 68 19.24 -22.62 2.48
N TRP A 69 18.94 -21.37 2.85
CA TRP A 69 18.01 -20.51 2.10
C TRP A 69 18.36 -19.03 2.22
N ILE A 70 17.86 -18.26 1.24
CA ILE A 70 17.82 -16.81 1.28
C ILE A 70 16.42 -16.32 0.91
N ASN A 71 15.88 -15.41 1.71
CA ASN A 71 14.61 -14.76 1.47
C ASN A 71 14.84 -13.29 1.10
N PHE A 72 14.44 -12.91 -0.10
CA PHE A 72 14.60 -11.53 -0.60
C PHE A 72 13.42 -10.61 -0.19
N GLY A 73 12.51 -11.11 0.66
CA GLY A 73 11.40 -10.34 1.20
C GLY A 73 10.32 -9.99 0.19
N GLY A 74 9.54 -9.00 0.55
CA GLY A 74 8.46 -8.45 -0.26
C GLY A 74 8.83 -7.14 -0.96
N GLY A 75 7.80 -6.39 -1.35
CA GLY A 75 7.94 -5.09 -2.01
C GLY A 75 8.27 -5.17 -3.51
N HIS A 76 8.12 -6.35 -4.10
CA HIS A 76 8.29 -6.60 -5.54
C HIS A 76 6.92 -6.64 -6.21
N LEU A 77 6.58 -5.60 -6.99
CA LEU A 77 5.29 -5.53 -7.69
C LEU A 77 5.32 -6.31 -9.01
N VAL A 78 5.51 -7.62 -8.91
CA VAL A 78 5.70 -8.52 -10.06
C VAL A 78 4.48 -8.59 -11.01
N THR A 79 3.30 -8.17 -10.55
CA THR A 79 2.06 -8.12 -11.34
C THR A 79 1.82 -6.77 -12.00
N ARG A 80 2.61 -5.75 -11.67
CA ARG A 80 2.49 -4.42 -12.27
C ARG A 80 2.90 -4.47 -13.75
N LYS A 81 2.14 -3.81 -14.63
CA LYS A 81 2.33 -3.87 -16.09
C LYS A 81 3.73 -3.44 -16.57
N ASP A 82 4.37 -2.51 -15.86
CA ASP A 82 5.70 -1.99 -16.19
C ASP A 82 6.85 -2.74 -15.49
N TYR A 83 6.54 -3.82 -14.76
CA TYR A 83 7.56 -4.62 -14.09
C TYR A 83 8.30 -5.53 -15.08
N ASP A 84 9.62 -5.38 -15.17
CA ASP A 84 10.48 -6.23 -16.04
C ASP A 84 10.70 -7.61 -15.39
N ILE A 85 9.76 -8.51 -15.65
CA ILE A 85 9.80 -9.91 -15.18
C ILE A 85 11.00 -10.67 -15.76
N GLU A 86 11.33 -10.42 -17.03
CA GLU A 86 12.45 -11.13 -17.67
C GLU A 86 13.78 -10.81 -16.97
N ARG A 87 13.96 -9.58 -16.54
CA ARG A 87 15.14 -9.21 -15.74
C ARG A 87 15.16 -9.98 -14.43
N LEU A 88 14.04 -10.05 -13.70
CA LEU A 88 13.97 -10.83 -12.46
C LEU A 88 14.34 -12.28 -12.68
N VAL A 89 13.79 -12.91 -13.73
CA VAL A 89 14.09 -14.30 -14.08
C VAL A 89 15.59 -14.49 -14.36
N ARG A 90 16.19 -13.64 -15.19
CA ARG A 90 17.64 -13.70 -15.47
C ARG A 90 18.50 -13.55 -14.22
N LEU A 91 18.11 -12.64 -13.32
CA LEU A 91 18.83 -12.42 -12.05
C LEU A 91 18.76 -13.67 -11.17
N MET A 92 17.59 -14.31 -11.09
CA MET A 92 17.41 -15.52 -10.29
C MET A 92 18.11 -16.73 -10.90
N GLN A 93 18.11 -16.88 -12.22
CA GLN A 93 18.88 -17.92 -12.90
C GLN A 93 20.38 -17.76 -12.59
N GLY A 94 20.94 -16.58 -12.79
CA GLY A 94 22.34 -16.31 -12.49
C GLY A 94 22.69 -16.46 -11.00
N PHE A 95 21.77 -16.12 -10.08
CA PHE A 95 21.96 -16.36 -8.66
C PHE A 95 21.97 -17.87 -8.35
N HIS A 96 21.05 -18.64 -8.90
CA HIS A 96 20.99 -20.09 -8.73
C HIS A 96 22.24 -20.79 -9.30
N GLU A 97 22.77 -20.33 -10.43
CA GLU A 97 24.02 -20.86 -11.00
C GLU A 97 25.22 -20.67 -10.05
N ARG A 98 25.30 -19.51 -9.36
CA ARG A 98 26.37 -19.22 -8.40
C ARG A 98 26.19 -19.92 -7.06
N TYR A 99 24.93 -20.13 -6.63
CA TYR A 99 24.59 -20.67 -5.31
C TYR A 99 23.50 -21.75 -5.41
N PRO A 100 23.79 -22.89 -6.08
CA PRO A 100 22.78 -23.90 -6.39
C PRO A 100 22.20 -24.62 -5.17
N HIS A 101 22.86 -24.53 -4.02
CA HIS A 101 22.43 -25.12 -2.73
C HIS A 101 21.43 -24.24 -1.99
N LEU A 102 21.32 -22.95 -2.32
CA LEU A 102 20.44 -22.03 -1.63
C LEU A 102 19.01 -22.09 -2.21
N LYS A 103 18.04 -22.36 -1.34
CA LYS A 103 16.63 -22.14 -1.66
C LYS A 103 16.33 -20.64 -1.66
N VAL A 104 15.78 -20.12 -2.76
CA VAL A 104 15.35 -18.72 -2.86
C VAL A 104 13.87 -18.60 -2.49
N ILE A 105 13.55 -17.59 -1.67
CA ILE A 105 12.20 -17.25 -1.22
C ILE A 105 11.93 -15.78 -1.53
N PHE A 106 10.71 -15.46 -1.95
CA PHE A 106 10.15 -14.11 -2.04
C PHE A 106 8.82 -14.04 -1.31
N GLU A 107 8.45 -12.84 -0.85
CA GLU A 107 7.21 -12.57 -0.11
C GLU A 107 6.42 -11.41 -0.75
N PRO A 108 6.07 -11.47 -2.05
CA PRO A 108 5.36 -10.38 -2.72
C PRO A 108 3.91 -10.30 -2.21
N GLY A 109 3.61 -9.39 -1.30
CA GLY A 109 2.27 -9.20 -0.72
C GLY A 109 1.34 -8.41 -1.64
N SER A 110 1.54 -7.10 -1.77
CA SER A 110 0.69 -6.19 -2.55
C SER A 110 0.53 -6.63 -4.01
N ALA A 111 1.55 -7.28 -4.58
CA ALA A 111 1.50 -7.77 -5.95
C ALA A 111 0.33 -8.71 -6.24
N PHE A 112 -0.12 -9.51 -5.26
CA PHE A 112 -1.25 -10.43 -5.44
C PHE A 112 -2.61 -9.73 -5.43
N ALA A 113 -2.70 -8.58 -4.76
CA ALA A 113 -3.93 -7.79 -4.65
C ALA A 113 -3.89 -6.50 -5.49
N TRP A 114 -2.84 -6.30 -6.29
CA TRP A 114 -2.64 -5.11 -7.11
C TRP A 114 -3.79 -4.94 -8.11
N GLN A 115 -4.49 -3.79 -8.04
CA GLN A 115 -5.61 -3.43 -8.90
C GLN A 115 -6.73 -4.48 -8.97
N THR A 116 -7.03 -5.13 -7.85
CA THR A 116 -8.06 -6.18 -7.78
C THR A 116 -9.41 -5.68 -7.28
N GLY A 117 -9.49 -4.47 -6.70
CA GLY A 117 -10.77 -3.90 -6.30
C GLY A 117 -10.66 -2.52 -5.67
N PRO A 118 -11.69 -1.69 -5.86
CA PRO A 118 -11.83 -0.37 -5.27
C PRO A 118 -12.51 -0.40 -3.90
N LEU A 119 -12.45 0.74 -3.20
CA LEU A 119 -13.40 1.12 -2.16
C LEU A 119 -14.43 2.07 -2.78
N VAL A 120 -15.71 1.75 -2.63
CA VAL A 120 -16.83 2.57 -3.09
C VAL A 120 -17.49 3.24 -1.90
N ALA A 121 -17.69 4.54 -1.98
CA ALA A 121 -18.39 5.35 -1.00
C ALA A 121 -19.45 6.19 -1.67
N SER A 122 -20.47 6.63 -0.92
CA SER A 122 -21.51 7.51 -1.42
C SER A 122 -21.41 8.90 -0.80
N VAL A 123 -21.71 9.92 -1.57
CA VAL A 123 -21.86 11.29 -1.08
C VAL A 123 -23.11 11.37 -0.22
N VAL A 124 -22.99 11.68 1.06
CA VAL A 124 -24.13 11.81 2.00
C VAL A 124 -24.56 13.25 2.21
N ASP A 125 -23.64 14.21 2.01
CA ASP A 125 -23.93 15.64 2.10
C ASP A 125 -22.86 16.45 1.35
N ILE A 126 -23.17 17.69 1.00
CA ILE A 126 -22.24 18.66 0.41
C ILE A 126 -22.34 19.94 1.20
N VAL A 127 -21.25 20.32 1.85
CA VAL A 127 -21.19 21.54 2.65
C VAL A 127 -20.19 22.54 2.06
N GLU A 128 -20.49 23.82 2.18
CA GLU A 128 -19.58 24.89 1.80
C GLU A 128 -19.21 25.76 2.99
N ASN A 129 -17.92 25.97 3.17
CA ASN A 129 -17.41 26.90 4.19
C ASN A 129 -16.25 27.71 3.62
N LYS A 130 -16.38 29.04 3.63
CA LYS A 130 -15.37 29.97 3.12
C LYS A 130 -14.88 29.66 1.71
N GLY A 131 -15.82 29.29 0.83
CA GLY A 131 -15.54 28.98 -0.57
C GLY A 131 -14.94 27.59 -0.83
N ILE A 132 -14.80 26.75 0.21
CA ILE A 132 -14.37 25.37 0.07
C ILE A 132 -15.61 24.49 0.15
N ARG A 133 -15.92 23.79 -0.94
CA ARG A 133 -16.96 22.75 -0.96
C ARG A 133 -16.36 21.43 -0.51
N THR A 134 -17.04 20.77 0.40
CA THR A 134 -16.64 19.44 0.90
C THR A 134 -17.80 18.47 0.65
N ALA A 135 -17.54 17.43 -0.13
CA ALA A 135 -18.43 16.29 -0.25
C ALA A 135 -18.16 15.34 0.93
N ILE A 136 -19.14 15.20 1.80
CA ILE A 136 -19.09 14.26 2.95
C ILE A 136 -19.50 12.89 2.44
N LEU A 137 -18.66 11.89 2.71
CA LEU A 137 -18.84 10.52 2.26
C LEU A 137 -19.25 9.62 3.43
N ASP A 138 -19.92 8.50 3.14
CA ASP A 138 -20.21 7.43 4.10
C ASP A 138 -19.00 6.56 4.46
N VAL A 139 -17.80 7.06 4.19
CA VAL A 139 -16.51 6.48 4.53
C VAL A 139 -15.77 7.38 5.52
N SER A 140 -14.90 6.82 6.33
CA SER A 140 -13.91 7.58 7.12
C SER A 140 -12.51 7.25 6.63
N PHE A 141 -11.73 8.24 6.26
CA PHE A 141 -10.35 8.02 5.81
C PHE A 141 -9.47 7.52 6.94
N THR A 142 -9.70 7.98 8.16
CA THR A 142 -9.02 7.50 9.37
C THR A 142 -9.37 6.06 9.74
N CYS A 143 -10.58 5.61 9.45
CA CYS A 143 -11.03 4.25 9.76
C CYS A 143 -10.80 3.27 8.61
N HIS A 144 -11.03 3.70 7.37
CA HIS A 144 -11.09 2.81 6.23
C HIS A 144 -9.89 2.92 5.29
N MET A 145 -9.17 4.05 5.33
CA MET A 145 -7.94 4.28 4.56
C MET A 145 -6.79 4.83 5.42
N PRO A 146 -6.54 4.27 6.64
CA PRO A 146 -5.46 4.78 7.48
C PRO A 146 -4.10 4.65 6.81
N ASP A 147 -3.94 3.70 5.89
CA ASP A 147 -2.74 3.52 5.10
C ASP A 147 -2.39 4.76 4.28
N CYS A 148 -3.37 5.38 3.63
CA CYS A 148 -3.17 6.63 2.88
C CYS A 148 -2.71 7.80 3.75
N LEU A 149 -3.09 7.82 5.04
CA LEU A 149 -2.71 8.86 6.00
C LEU A 149 -1.37 8.58 6.66
N GLU A 150 -1.10 7.32 7.04
CA GLU A 150 0.12 6.89 7.72
C GLU A 150 1.33 6.88 6.77
N MET A 151 1.09 6.47 5.53
CA MET A 151 2.07 6.33 4.47
C MET A 151 1.75 7.34 3.35
N PRO A 152 1.75 8.64 3.61
CA PRO A 152 0.99 9.65 2.89
C PRO A 152 1.08 9.52 1.37
N TYR A 153 0.08 8.89 0.80
CA TYR A 153 -0.17 8.82 -0.63
C TYR A 153 -1.64 9.11 -0.91
N MET A 154 -1.92 9.65 -2.09
CA MET A 154 -3.29 9.86 -2.55
C MET A 154 -3.73 8.65 -3.38
N PRO A 155 -4.85 7.99 -3.03
CA PRO A 155 -5.43 6.99 -3.91
C PRO A 155 -5.94 7.67 -5.20
N GLU A 156 -6.01 6.93 -6.28
CA GLU A 156 -6.70 7.40 -7.48
C GLU A 156 -8.21 7.42 -7.22
N VAL A 157 -8.87 8.53 -7.60
CA VAL A 157 -10.33 8.66 -7.58
C VAL A 157 -10.84 8.60 -9.00
N ARG A 158 -11.72 7.64 -9.28
CA ARG A 158 -12.27 7.43 -10.63
C ARG A 158 -13.00 8.66 -11.13
N GLY A 159 -12.63 9.13 -12.32
CA GLY A 159 -13.27 10.29 -12.95
C GLY A 159 -12.92 11.64 -12.32
N ALA A 160 -11.89 11.70 -11.47
CA ALA A 160 -11.45 12.96 -10.88
C ALA A 160 -9.94 13.13 -10.95
N GLU A 161 -9.49 14.36 -10.92
CA GLU A 161 -8.08 14.74 -10.88
C GLU A 161 -7.73 15.35 -9.52
N GLN A 162 -6.63 14.88 -8.92
CA GLN A 162 -6.10 15.48 -7.71
C GLN A 162 -5.58 16.89 -7.99
N ILE A 163 -5.94 17.83 -7.11
CA ILE A 163 -5.51 19.23 -7.20
C ILE A 163 -4.69 19.58 -5.96
N GLU A 164 -3.52 20.21 -6.14
CA GLU A 164 -2.77 20.76 -5.02
C GLU A 164 -3.56 21.86 -4.32
N GLU A 165 -3.50 21.91 -2.98
CA GLU A 165 -4.28 22.88 -2.17
C GLU A 165 -4.11 24.35 -2.61
N ALA A 166 -2.96 24.73 -3.14
CA ALA A 166 -2.69 26.08 -3.64
C ALA A 166 -3.49 26.46 -4.91
N ALA A 167 -4.03 25.48 -5.63
CA ALA A 167 -4.75 25.70 -6.90
C ALA A 167 -6.23 26.09 -6.72
N HIS A 168 -6.80 26.01 -5.51
CA HIS A 168 -8.22 26.32 -5.29
C HIS A 168 -8.57 27.80 -5.49
N LEU A 169 -7.61 28.68 -5.65
CA LEU A 169 -7.83 30.10 -5.88
C LEU A 169 -8.02 30.44 -7.37
N SER A 170 -7.97 29.46 -8.28
CA SER A 170 -8.20 29.67 -9.69
C SER A 170 -9.69 29.55 -10.03
N PRO A 171 -10.32 30.60 -10.64
CA PRO A 171 -11.74 30.54 -11.00
C PRO A 171 -12.06 29.62 -12.18
N LEU A 172 -11.09 28.83 -12.67
CA LEU A 172 -11.22 28.02 -13.89
C LEU A 172 -11.74 26.59 -13.66
N THR A 173 -11.89 26.16 -12.39
CA THR A 173 -12.36 24.80 -12.08
C THR A 173 -13.66 24.87 -11.28
N SER A 174 -14.79 24.67 -11.96
CA SER A 174 -16.14 24.84 -11.40
C SER A 174 -16.57 23.72 -10.45
N HIS A 175 -15.91 22.53 -10.49
CA HIS A 175 -16.33 21.34 -9.76
C HIS A 175 -15.22 20.82 -8.82
N LEU A 176 -14.70 21.73 -7.96
CA LEU A 176 -13.70 21.40 -6.95
C LEU A 176 -14.38 21.00 -5.65
N TYR A 177 -13.96 19.85 -5.13
CA TYR A 177 -14.42 19.34 -3.84
C TYR A 177 -13.26 18.82 -3.01
N ARG A 178 -13.30 19.09 -1.72
CA ARG A 178 -12.63 18.29 -0.71
C ARG A 178 -13.46 17.04 -0.47
N LEU A 179 -12.85 15.87 -0.41
CA LEU A 179 -13.52 14.66 0.02
C LEU A 179 -13.38 14.50 1.53
N GLY A 180 -14.49 14.60 2.26
CA GLY A 180 -14.57 14.52 3.71
C GLY A 180 -15.12 13.18 4.18
N GLY A 181 -14.56 12.65 5.25
CA GLY A 181 -15.08 11.44 5.90
C GLY A 181 -16.19 11.75 6.91
N ASN A 182 -16.79 10.68 7.44
CA ASN A 182 -17.95 10.75 8.36
C ASN A 182 -17.56 10.60 9.84
N SER A 183 -16.27 10.63 10.19
CA SER A 183 -15.85 10.60 11.59
C SER A 183 -15.95 11.98 12.27
N CYS A 184 -15.80 12.01 13.59
CA CYS A 184 -15.75 13.27 14.36
C CYS A 184 -14.45 14.05 14.20
N LEU A 185 -13.45 13.50 13.51
CA LEU A 185 -12.15 14.12 13.38
C LEU A 185 -12.16 15.20 12.30
N SER A 186 -11.83 16.43 12.65
CA SER A 186 -11.78 17.54 11.68
C SER A 186 -10.78 17.33 10.54
N GLY A 187 -9.78 16.47 10.75
CA GLY A 187 -8.79 16.07 9.75
C GLY A 187 -9.18 14.85 8.93
N ASP A 188 -10.40 14.33 9.07
CA ASP A 188 -10.89 13.19 8.31
C ASP A 188 -11.30 13.61 6.91
N PHE A 189 -10.33 13.91 6.07
CA PHE A 189 -10.51 14.25 4.67
C PHE A 189 -9.34 13.76 3.81
N MET A 190 -9.59 13.60 2.50
CA MET A 190 -8.62 13.08 1.55
C MET A 190 -8.49 14.04 0.35
N GLY A 191 -7.68 15.08 0.52
CA GLY A 191 -7.28 16.00 -0.56
C GLY A 191 -8.39 16.82 -1.20
N MET A 192 -8.01 17.53 -2.26
CA MET A 192 -8.87 18.31 -3.13
C MET A 192 -8.92 17.65 -4.51
N TRP A 193 -10.11 17.58 -5.08
CA TRP A 193 -10.36 16.88 -6.34
C TRP A 193 -11.19 17.72 -7.29
N SER A 194 -10.84 17.69 -8.58
CA SER A 194 -11.59 18.27 -9.67
C SER A 194 -12.38 17.17 -10.37
N PHE A 195 -13.69 17.36 -10.44
CA PHE A 195 -14.60 16.51 -11.21
C PHE A 195 -15.01 17.21 -12.50
N ASP A 196 -15.46 16.45 -13.49
CA ASP A 196 -15.97 16.98 -14.76
C ASP A 196 -17.42 17.46 -14.66
N HIS A 197 -18.08 17.22 -13.52
CA HIS A 197 -19.47 17.60 -13.22
C HIS A 197 -19.65 18.02 -11.75
N GLU A 198 -20.82 18.52 -11.43
CA GLU A 198 -21.21 18.86 -10.06
C GLU A 198 -21.68 17.61 -9.31
N LEU A 199 -21.00 17.29 -8.20
CA LEU A 199 -21.37 16.13 -7.38
C LEU A 199 -22.75 16.29 -6.77
N GLN A 200 -23.47 15.18 -6.65
CA GLN A 200 -24.81 15.10 -6.07
C GLN A 200 -24.82 14.18 -4.85
N VAL A 201 -25.70 14.46 -3.88
CA VAL A 201 -25.95 13.54 -2.77
C VAL A 201 -26.48 12.21 -3.33
N GLY A 202 -25.92 11.10 -2.87
CA GLY A 202 -26.19 9.76 -3.36
C GLY A 202 -25.27 9.28 -4.48
N GLU A 203 -24.40 10.15 -4.99
CA GLU A 203 -23.42 9.78 -6.00
C GLU A 203 -22.29 8.92 -5.43
N GLU A 204 -21.82 7.95 -6.21
CA GLU A 204 -20.73 7.06 -5.82
C GLU A 204 -19.37 7.68 -6.13
N ILE A 205 -18.49 7.67 -5.14
CA ILE A 205 -17.07 7.99 -5.26
C ILE A 205 -16.27 6.69 -5.15
N VAL A 206 -15.44 6.43 -6.16
CA VAL A 206 -14.69 5.19 -6.27
C VAL A 206 -13.21 5.46 -6.07
N PHE A 207 -12.64 4.94 -4.99
CA PHE A 207 -11.22 4.97 -4.71
C PHE A 207 -10.59 3.68 -5.25
N GLU A 208 -9.68 3.80 -6.22
CA GLU A 208 -9.08 2.66 -6.89
C GLU A 208 -8.03 1.95 -6.01
N ASP A 209 -7.87 0.66 -6.26
CA ASP A 209 -6.82 -0.19 -5.67
C ASP A 209 -6.80 -0.22 -4.13
N MET A 210 -8.00 -0.39 -3.51
CA MET A 210 -8.19 -0.34 -2.06
C MET A 210 -8.37 -1.72 -1.39
N ILE A 211 -7.91 -2.83 -2.01
CA ILE A 211 -8.12 -4.19 -1.45
C ILE A 211 -6.99 -4.64 -0.53
N HIS A 212 -5.73 -4.27 -0.77
CA HIS A 212 -4.58 -4.80 -0.03
C HIS A 212 -4.46 -4.23 1.40
N TYR A 213 -3.52 -3.34 1.68
CA TYR A 213 -3.30 -2.81 3.03
C TYR A 213 -4.48 -2.02 3.59
N THR A 214 -5.25 -1.38 2.73
CA THR A 214 -6.45 -0.64 3.13
C THR A 214 -7.43 -1.54 3.86
N THR A 215 -7.77 -2.69 3.28
CA THR A 215 -8.74 -3.63 3.88
C THR A 215 -8.26 -4.18 5.23
N VAL A 216 -6.96 -4.51 5.36
CA VAL A 216 -6.44 -5.15 6.59
C VAL A 216 -6.09 -4.17 7.70
N LYS A 217 -5.99 -2.87 7.42
CA LYS A 217 -5.71 -1.82 8.40
C LYS A 217 -6.97 -1.10 8.91
N THR A 218 -8.15 -1.43 8.40
CA THR A 218 -9.40 -0.79 8.84
C THR A 218 -9.61 -0.91 10.35
N ASN A 219 -10.21 0.12 10.92
CA ASN A 219 -10.56 0.17 12.33
C ASN A 219 -11.99 0.71 12.51
N THR A 220 -12.49 0.63 13.74
CA THR A 220 -13.85 1.00 14.09
C THR A 220 -13.90 2.17 15.07
N PHE A 221 -13.00 3.14 14.91
CA PHE A 221 -12.95 4.32 15.77
C PHE A 221 -14.31 5.03 15.82
N ASN A 222 -14.78 5.36 17.02
CA ASN A 222 -16.09 5.93 17.31
C ASN A 222 -17.28 5.09 16.84
N GLY A 223 -17.12 3.78 16.66
CA GLY A 223 -18.19 2.89 16.24
C GLY A 223 -18.53 2.95 14.75
N ILE A 224 -17.65 3.54 13.94
CA ILE A 224 -17.79 3.50 12.48
C ILE A 224 -17.64 2.06 12.01
N SER A 225 -18.63 1.54 11.28
CA SER A 225 -18.63 0.18 10.76
C SER A 225 -17.59 0.01 9.65
N HIS A 226 -16.97 -1.16 9.59
CA HIS A 226 -16.13 -1.51 8.44
C HIS A 226 -16.94 -1.52 7.13
N PRO A 227 -16.34 -1.17 5.99
CA PRO A 227 -16.95 -1.36 4.68
C PRO A 227 -17.28 -2.83 4.45
N SER A 228 -18.42 -3.11 3.83
CA SER A 228 -18.76 -4.46 3.38
C SER A 228 -17.72 -4.95 2.37
N ILE A 229 -17.44 -6.24 2.37
CA ILE A 229 -16.56 -6.87 1.39
C ILE A 229 -17.45 -7.59 0.36
N GLY A 230 -17.29 -7.23 -0.91
CA GLY A 230 -18.02 -7.82 -2.01
C GLY A 230 -17.12 -8.34 -3.11
N MET A 231 -17.68 -9.20 -3.94
CA MET A 231 -17.04 -9.71 -5.16
C MET A 231 -17.92 -9.37 -6.36
N LEU A 232 -17.35 -8.63 -7.30
CA LEU A 232 -18.03 -8.34 -8.57
C LEU A 232 -17.68 -9.45 -9.58
N HIS A 233 -18.66 -10.25 -9.92
CA HIS A 233 -18.51 -11.32 -10.91
C HIS A 233 -18.43 -10.77 -12.34
N SER A 234 -17.87 -11.55 -13.25
CA SER A 234 -17.72 -11.18 -14.66
C SER A 234 -19.06 -10.94 -15.39
N ASN A 235 -20.16 -11.46 -14.85
CA ASN A 235 -21.52 -11.21 -15.34
C ASN A 235 -22.15 -9.90 -14.83
N GLY A 236 -21.41 -9.13 -14.03
CA GLY A 236 -21.86 -7.87 -13.41
C GLY A 236 -22.64 -8.06 -12.09
N GLN A 237 -22.79 -9.28 -11.61
CA GLN A 237 -23.46 -9.55 -10.31
C GLN A 237 -22.48 -9.23 -9.17
N LEU A 238 -22.93 -8.42 -8.20
CA LEU A 238 -22.25 -8.18 -6.93
C LEU A 238 -22.70 -9.20 -5.88
N GLU A 239 -21.77 -9.96 -5.35
CA GLU A 239 -21.96 -10.85 -4.21
C GLU A 239 -21.34 -10.21 -2.96
N ILE A 240 -22.14 -10.06 -1.89
CA ILE A 240 -21.63 -9.58 -0.59
C ILE A 240 -21.06 -10.77 0.17
N LEU A 241 -19.75 -10.81 0.32
CA LEU A 241 -19.00 -11.85 1.02
C LEU A 241 -19.03 -11.65 2.54
N ARG A 242 -18.94 -10.39 2.98
CA ARG A 242 -18.97 -10.02 4.39
C ARG A 242 -19.68 -8.68 4.57
N GLN A 243 -20.60 -8.64 5.52
CA GLN A 243 -21.20 -7.42 6.04
C GLN A 243 -20.85 -7.28 7.52
N PHE A 244 -20.50 -6.09 7.94
CA PHE A 244 -20.17 -5.78 9.33
C PHE A 244 -21.33 -5.06 10.00
N THR A 245 -21.56 -5.38 11.28
CA THR A 245 -22.69 -4.88 12.05
C THR A 245 -22.22 -4.23 13.35
N TYR A 246 -23.15 -3.70 14.14
CA TYR A 246 -22.86 -3.17 15.47
C TYR A 246 -22.25 -4.22 16.41
N GLU A 247 -22.66 -5.49 16.26
CA GLU A 247 -22.13 -6.59 17.05
C GLU A 247 -20.62 -6.76 16.86
N ASP A 248 -20.10 -6.61 15.64
CA ASP A 248 -18.65 -6.67 15.37
C ASP A 248 -17.88 -5.60 16.17
N TYR A 249 -18.46 -4.43 16.37
CA TYR A 249 -17.88 -3.37 17.20
C TYR A 249 -18.02 -3.66 18.69
N ARG A 250 -19.23 -3.99 19.15
CA ARG A 250 -19.53 -4.29 20.56
C ARG A 250 -18.66 -5.41 21.09
N ASP A 251 -18.63 -6.56 20.38
CA ASP A 251 -17.96 -7.78 20.83
C ASP A 251 -16.42 -7.64 20.89
N ARG A 252 -15.88 -6.58 20.28
CA ARG A 252 -14.48 -6.20 20.45
C ARG A 252 -14.23 -5.43 21.76
N MET A 253 -15.25 -4.76 22.30
CA MET A 253 -15.12 -3.88 23.48
C MET A 253 -15.41 -4.62 24.77
N ASP A 254 -16.05 -5.77 24.71
CA ASP A 254 -16.35 -6.68 25.82
C ASP A 254 -15.16 -7.70 25.97
#